data_fcaba8d80bfe953125aef284a89e096e
#
_entry.id   fcaba8d80bfe953125aef284a89e096e
#
_cell.length_a   1.000
_cell.length_b   1.000
_cell.length_c   1.000
_cell.angle_alpha   90.00
_cell.angle_beta   90.00
_cell.angle_gamma   90.00
#
_symmetry.space_group_name_H-M   'P 1'
#
loop_
_entity.id
_entity.type
_entity.pdbx_description
1 polymer ?
#
loop_
_entity_poly.entity_id
_entity_poly.type
_entity_poly.pdbx_seq_one_letter_code
_entity_poly.pdbx_strand_id
1 'polypeptide(L)'
;MEDILRMLEEDGRLTPAQIAERTGRSEQEVAQEIKRLEEQGVIRKYQAVIDWEKAGAEKVYAFIEVKVAPQRGVGFDAVAQRILRFPEVHSLHLISGDHDLHVVLQGTNMKEVAYFVAEKLAPLEGVQSTGTHFVLKTYKMHGHIFPQEEQPGRLPVTL
;
A
#
# COMPACT_ATOMS: atom_id res chain seq x y z
N MET A 1 3.90 10.76 -22.55
CA MET A 1 3.46 10.88 -21.15
C MET A 1 3.25 9.51 -20.53
N GLU A 2 2.34 8.70 -21.05
CA GLU A 2 2.04 7.37 -20.50
C GLU A 2 3.27 6.45 -20.44
N ASP A 3 4.13 6.46 -21.45
CA ASP A 3 5.37 5.68 -21.50
C ASP A 3 6.32 6.02 -20.35
N ILE A 4 6.49 7.32 -20.04
CA ILE A 4 7.33 7.79 -18.95
C ILE A 4 6.75 7.31 -17.60
N LEU A 5 5.44 7.42 -17.41
CA LEU A 5 4.78 6.97 -16.18
C LEU A 5 4.93 5.46 -15.98
N ARG A 6 4.74 4.64 -17.02
CA ARG A 6 4.92 3.19 -16.94
C ARG A 6 6.36 2.80 -16.58
N MET A 7 7.35 3.46 -17.19
CA MET A 7 8.76 3.22 -16.87
C MET A 7 9.08 3.56 -15.43
N LEU A 8 8.57 4.70 -14.93
CA LEU A 8 8.79 5.13 -13.54
C LEU A 8 7.97 4.31 -12.53
N GLU A 9 6.81 3.77 -12.91
CA GLU A 9 6.04 2.84 -12.10
C GLU A 9 6.78 1.49 -11.94
N GLU A 10 7.47 1.03 -12.99
CA GLU A 10 8.26 -0.20 -12.99
C GLU A 10 9.60 0.00 -12.24
N ASP A 11 10.31 1.09 -12.53
CA ASP A 11 11.56 1.46 -11.85
C ASP A 11 11.64 2.97 -11.59
N GLY A 12 11.27 3.37 -10.38
CA GLY A 12 11.31 4.77 -9.94
C GLY A 12 12.72 5.37 -9.83
N ARG A 13 13.78 4.62 -10.13
CA ARG A 13 15.17 5.08 -10.12
C ARG A 13 15.68 5.49 -11.50
N LEU A 14 14.91 5.29 -12.56
CA LEU A 14 15.28 5.67 -13.91
C LEU A 14 15.54 7.18 -13.98
N THR A 15 16.69 7.54 -14.52
CA THR A 15 17.07 8.94 -14.77
C THR A 15 16.39 9.46 -16.05
N PRO A 16 16.20 10.79 -16.18
CA PRO A 16 15.70 11.37 -17.42
C PRO A 16 16.49 10.96 -18.66
N ALA A 17 17.81 10.83 -18.54
CA ALA A 17 18.69 10.37 -19.64
C ALA A 17 18.34 8.93 -20.08
N GLN A 18 18.17 8.02 -19.13
CA GLN A 18 17.80 6.62 -19.43
C GLN A 18 16.41 6.49 -20.06
N ILE A 19 15.46 7.32 -19.62
CA ILE A 19 14.12 7.36 -20.21
C ILE A 19 14.17 7.97 -21.62
N ALA A 20 14.97 9.02 -21.82
CA ALA A 20 15.17 9.68 -23.11
C ALA A 20 15.71 8.68 -24.15
N GLU A 21 16.72 7.89 -23.79
CA GLU A 21 17.29 6.85 -24.64
C GLU A 21 16.23 5.83 -25.09
N ARG A 22 15.35 5.41 -24.17
CA ARG A 22 14.30 4.40 -24.45
C ARG A 22 13.13 4.96 -25.26
N THR A 23 12.87 6.27 -25.15
CA THR A 23 11.70 6.92 -25.78
C THR A 23 12.04 7.68 -27.05
N GLY A 24 13.34 7.85 -27.38
CA GLY A 24 13.79 8.66 -28.52
C GLY A 24 13.56 10.17 -28.34
N ARG A 25 13.33 10.64 -27.11
CA ARG A 25 13.17 12.05 -26.75
C ARG A 25 14.50 12.65 -26.26
N SER A 26 14.56 13.96 -26.17
CA SER A 26 15.69 14.60 -25.49
C SER A 26 15.56 14.46 -23.97
N GLU A 27 16.71 14.39 -23.27
CA GLU A 27 16.75 14.36 -21.81
C GLU A 27 16.03 15.56 -21.18
N GLN A 28 16.18 16.72 -21.78
CA GLN A 28 15.56 17.96 -21.32
C GLN A 28 14.02 17.89 -21.37
N GLU A 29 13.45 17.37 -22.47
CA GLU A 29 12.01 17.17 -22.59
C GLU A 29 11.47 16.18 -21.55
N VAL A 30 12.19 15.06 -21.32
CA VAL A 30 11.81 14.07 -20.31
C VAL A 30 11.86 14.67 -18.92
N ALA A 31 12.93 15.38 -18.57
CA ALA A 31 13.09 16.01 -17.27
C ALA A 31 11.99 17.05 -17.00
N GLN A 32 11.65 17.89 -17.99
CA GLN A 32 10.55 18.84 -17.89
C GLN A 32 9.20 18.17 -17.72
N GLU A 33 8.96 17.08 -18.45
CA GLU A 33 7.70 16.32 -18.33
C GLU A 33 7.55 15.65 -16.96
N ILE A 34 8.62 15.04 -16.41
CA ILE A 34 8.61 14.46 -15.07
C ILE A 34 8.29 15.55 -14.05
N LYS A 35 9.00 16.67 -14.09
CA LYS A 35 8.77 17.79 -13.19
C LYS A 35 7.32 18.29 -13.25
N ARG A 36 6.76 18.42 -14.44
CA ARG A 36 5.36 18.82 -14.66
C ARG A 36 4.39 17.83 -14.02
N LEU A 37 4.64 16.51 -14.15
CA LEU A 37 3.82 15.45 -13.58
C LEU A 37 3.90 15.42 -12.04
N GLU A 38 5.05 15.74 -11.46
CA GLU A 38 5.24 15.92 -10.02
C GLU A 38 4.48 17.15 -9.50
N GLU A 39 4.62 18.30 -10.16
CA GLU A 39 3.92 19.55 -9.81
C GLU A 39 2.40 19.41 -9.90
N GLN A 40 1.91 18.66 -10.88
CA GLN A 40 0.48 18.34 -11.02
C GLN A 40 -0.01 17.26 -10.05
N GLY A 41 0.90 16.63 -9.29
CA GLY A 41 0.58 15.56 -8.37
C GLY A 41 0.13 14.25 -9.05
N VAL A 42 0.43 14.06 -10.33
CA VAL A 42 0.27 12.78 -11.03
C VAL A 42 1.28 11.79 -10.48
N ILE A 43 2.56 12.19 -10.38
CA ILE A 43 3.57 11.46 -9.64
C ILE A 43 3.52 11.95 -8.19
N ARG A 44 3.15 11.08 -7.26
CA ARG A 44 3.00 11.40 -5.85
C ARG A 44 4.26 11.18 -5.04
N LYS A 45 4.98 10.10 -5.34
CA LYS A 45 6.26 9.73 -4.69
C LYS A 45 6.94 8.61 -5.46
N TYR A 46 8.22 8.42 -5.18
CA TYR A 46 9.00 7.24 -5.57
C TYR A 46 9.21 6.39 -4.33
N GLN A 47 9.04 5.07 -4.47
CA GLN A 47 9.13 4.16 -3.32
C GLN A 47 9.76 2.84 -3.74
N ALA A 48 10.69 2.34 -2.92
CA ALA A 48 11.23 1.00 -3.07
C ALA A 48 10.29 -0.06 -2.48
N VAL A 49 10.22 -1.23 -3.12
CA VAL A 49 9.64 -2.43 -2.53
C VAL A 49 10.73 -3.13 -1.72
N ILE A 50 10.50 -3.29 -0.42
CA ILE A 50 11.51 -3.78 0.52
C ILE A 50 11.03 -5.09 1.13
N ASP A 51 11.89 -6.09 1.09
CA ASP A 51 11.74 -7.32 1.86
C ASP A 51 12.27 -7.07 3.28
N TRP A 52 11.36 -6.71 4.18
CA TRP A 52 11.69 -6.37 5.56
C TRP A 52 12.18 -7.58 6.36
N GLU A 53 11.69 -8.79 6.04
CA GLU A 53 12.15 -10.02 6.67
C GLU A 53 13.63 -10.26 6.38
N LYS A 54 14.05 -10.11 5.10
CA LYS A 54 15.46 -10.18 4.71
C LYS A 54 16.30 -9.04 5.27
N ALA A 55 15.69 -7.89 5.50
CA ALA A 55 16.35 -6.75 6.15
C ALA A 55 16.52 -6.94 7.67
N GLY A 56 15.99 -8.03 8.25
CA GLY A 56 16.05 -8.32 9.68
C GLY A 56 15.13 -7.45 10.53
N ALA A 57 14.11 -6.85 9.92
CA ALA A 57 13.13 -6.03 10.61
C ALA A 57 11.75 -6.70 10.58
N GLU A 58 11.17 -6.91 11.76
CA GLU A 58 9.80 -7.40 11.85
C GLU A 58 8.82 -6.28 11.46
N LYS A 59 8.00 -6.55 10.45
CA LYS A 59 6.90 -5.71 10.03
C LYS A 59 5.64 -6.55 9.91
N VAL A 60 4.58 -6.10 10.55
CA VAL A 60 3.27 -6.74 10.48
C VAL A 60 2.36 -5.86 9.65
N TYR A 61 1.77 -6.45 8.62
CA TYR A 61 0.72 -5.83 7.83
C TYR A 61 -0.63 -6.43 8.22
N ALA A 62 -1.64 -5.59 8.30
CA ALA A 62 -3.01 -6.02 8.51
C ALA A 62 -3.96 -5.28 7.57
N PHE A 63 -4.92 -6.01 7.03
CA PHE A 63 -6.04 -5.49 6.29
C PHE A 63 -7.22 -5.35 7.24
N ILE A 64 -7.74 -4.13 7.39
CA ILE A 64 -8.87 -3.85 8.24
C ILE A 64 -10.05 -3.47 7.37
N GLU A 65 -11.09 -4.26 7.41
CA GLU A 65 -12.37 -3.94 6.79
C GLU A 65 -13.21 -3.14 7.77
N VAL A 66 -13.71 -2.00 7.32
CA VAL A 66 -14.50 -1.08 8.16
C VAL A 66 -15.89 -0.92 7.57
N LYS A 67 -16.90 -1.21 8.38
CA LYS A 67 -18.30 -0.90 8.08
C LYS A 67 -18.63 0.47 8.61
N VAL A 68 -19.14 1.34 7.78
CA VAL A 68 -19.53 2.70 8.14
C VAL A 68 -21.03 2.79 8.32
N ALA A 69 -21.48 3.36 9.43
CA ALA A 69 -22.89 3.62 9.65
C ALA A 69 -23.37 4.71 8.67
N PRO A 70 -24.45 4.46 7.90
CA PRO A 70 -24.97 5.47 7.00
C PRO A 70 -25.54 6.65 7.80
N GLN A 71 -24.89 7.81 7.67
CA GLN A 71 -25.38 9.06 8.23
C GLN A 71 -25.87 9.98 7.11
N ARG A 72 -27.05 10.56 7.28
CA ARG A 72 -27.60 11.54 6.32
C ARG A 72 -26.66 12.75 6.23
N GLY A 73 -26.17 13.04 5.03
CA GLY A 73 -25.36 14.23 4.75
C GLY A 73 -23.88 14.14 5.14
N VAL A 74 -23.45 13.06 5.81
CA VAL A 74 -22.04 12.81 6.15
C VAL A 74 -21.65 11.51 5.49
N GLY A 75 -21.10 11.58 4.29
CA GLY A 75 -20.70 10.39 3.53
C GLY A 75 -19.51 9.66 4.15
N PHE A 76 -19.07 8.60 3.47
CA PHE A 76 -17.88 7.81 3.81
C PHE A 76 -16.61 8.66 3.97
N ASP A 77 -16.54 9.78 3.24
CA ASP A 77 -15.39 10.70 3.26
C ASP A 77 -15.09 11.27 4.63
N ALA A 78 -16.10 11.57 5.45
CA ALA A 78 -15.88 12.11 6.78
C ALA A 78 -15.17 11.11 7.71
N VAL A 79 -15.53 9.82 7.64
CA VAL A 79 -14.86 8.75 8.37
C VAL A 79 -13.46 8.52 7.80
N ALA A 80 -13.33 8.48 6.47
CA ALA A 80 -12.05 8.33 5.80
C ALA A 80 -11.07 9.45 6.20
N GLN A 81 -11.50 10.71 6.23
CA GLN A 81 -10.66 11.86 6.63
C GLN A 81 -10.17 11.76 8.09
N ARG A 82 -10.93 11.14 8.98
CA ARG A 82 -10.49 10.87 10.35
C ARG A 82 -9.43 9.77 10.38
N ILE A 83 -9.64 8.69 9.61
CA ILE A 83 -8.71 7.57 9.52
C ILE A 83 -7.37 7.99 8.90
N LEU A 84 -7.38 8.84 7.87
CA LEU A 84 -6.16 9.34 7.21
C LEU A 84 -5.20 10.11 8.13
N ARG A 85 -5.66 10.57 9.28
CA ARG A 85 -4.82 11.31 10.24
C ARG A 85 -3.90 10.41 11.06
N PHE A 86 -4.14 9.10 11.06
CA PHE A 86 -3.32 8.16 11.80
C PHE A 86 -2.08 7.78 11.00
N PRO A 87 -0.88 8.00 11.54
CA PRO A 87 0.38 7.67 10.84
C PRO A 87 0.58 6.16 10.62
N GLU A 88 -0.11 5.34 11.40
CA GLU A 88 -0.08 3.88 11.26
C GLU A 88 -0.81 3.39 10.00
N VAL A 89 -1.68 4.23 9.42
CA VAL A 89 -2.43 3.92 8.19
C VAL A 89 -1.51 4.03 6.99
N HIS A 90 -1.24 2.89 6.37
CA HIS A 90 -0.40 2.80 5.18
C HIS A 90 -1.18 3.11 3.91
N SER A 91 -2.40 2.60 3.81
CA SER A 91 -3.34 2.96 2.73
C SER A 91 -4.80 2.85 3.20
N LEU A 92 -5.68 3.58 2.50
CA LEU A 92 -7.11 3.61 2.77
C LEU A 92 -7.86 3.70 1.45
N HIS A 93 -8.84 2.82 1.27
CA HIS A 93 -9.65 2.73 0.07
C HIS A 93 -11.13 2.65 0.42
N LEU A 94 -11.98 3.32 -0.36
CA LEU A 94 -13.41 3.03 -0.40
C LEU A 94 -13.60 1.82 -1.32
N ILE A 95 -14.28 0.80 -0.84
CA ILE A 95 -14.48 -0.46 -1.56
C ILE A 95 -15.97 -0.74 -1.75
N SER A 96 -16.29 -1.55 -2.76
CA SER A 96 -17.62 -2.13 -2.94
C SER A 96 -17.68 -3.50 -2.24
N GLY A 97 -18.84 -3.88 -1.71
CA GLY A 97 -19.07 -5.16 -1.07
C GLY A 97 -19.70 -5.01 0.31
N ASP A 98 -19.46 -5.97 1.19
CA ASP A 98 -20.07 -6.03 2.52
C ASP A 98 -19.52 -4.97 3.49
N HIS A 99 -18.30 -4.50 3.26
CA HIS A 99 -17.65 -3.40 3.99
C HIS A 99 -17.48 -2.19 3.08
N ASP A 100 -17.25 -1.04 3.68
CA ASP A 100 -17.22 0.24 2.97
C ASP A 100 -15.79 0.77 2.80
N LEU A 101 -14.94 0.62 3.82
CA LEU A 101 -13.55 1.06 3.78
C LEU A 101 -12.61 -0.12 4.02
N HIS A 102 -11.50 -0.10 3.31
CA HIS A 102 -10.39 -1.02 3.47
C HIS A 102 -9.14 -0.24 3.88
N VAL A 103 -8.66 -0.51 5.08
CA VAL A 103 -7.48 0.12 5.68
C VAL A 103 -6.33 -0.87 5.69
N VAL A 104 -5.17 -0.46 5.20
CA VAL A 104 -3.94 -1.22 5.38
C VAL A 104 -3.12 -0.58 6.48
N LEU A 105 -2.87 -1.32 7.54
CA LEU A 105 -2.00 -0.92 8.64
C LEU A 105 -0.63 -1.59 8.51
N GLN A 106 0.38 -0.86 8.94
CA GLN A 106 1.72 -1.39 9.16
C GLN A 106 2.11 -1.14 10.61
N GLY A 107 2.44 -2.21 11.33
CA GLY A 107 2.91 -2.16 12.71
C GLY A 107 4.19 -2.97 12.90
N THR A 108 4.72 -2.96 14.12
CA THR A 108 5.90 -3.76 14.51
C THR A 108 5.51 -5.15 15.01
N ASN A 109 4.30 -5.32 15.52
CA ASN A 109 3.77 -6.60 15.99
C ASN A 109 2.23 -6.62 15.95
N MET A 110 1.66 -7.81 16.07
CA MET A 110 0.19 -8.00 16.03
C MET A 110 -0.53 -7.30 17.17
N LYS A 111 0.09 -7.17 18.33
CA LYS A 111 -0.50 -6.53 19.51
C LYS A 111 -0.68 -5.03 19.30
N GLU A 112 0.31 -4.38 18.70
CA GLU A 112 0.24 -2.97 18.33
C GLU A 112 -0.91 -2.69 17.35
N VAL A 113 -1.05 -3.52 16.32
CA VAL A 113 -2.16 -3.44 15.36
C VAL A 113 -3.52 -3.65 16.05
N ALA A 114 -3.63 -4.67 16.91
CA ALA A 114 -4.86 -4.95 17.64
C ALA A 114 -5.27 -3.78 18.56
N TYR A 115 -4.32 -3.19 19.27
CA TYR A 115 -4.58 -2.00 20.09
C TYR A 115 -5.00 -0.79 19.24
N PHE A 116 -4.34 -0.56 18.11
CA PHE A 116 -4.74 0.51 17.22
C PHE A 116 -6.20 0.36 16.77
N VAL A 117 -6.60 -0.84 16.38
CA VAL A 117 -7.98 -1.09 15.96
C VAL A 117 -8.96 -0.87 17.12
N ALA A 118 -8.66 -1.42 18.29
CA ALA A 118 -9.56 -1.34 19.46
C ALA A 118 -9.68 0.07 20.03
N GLU A 119 -8.59 0.81 20.10
CA GLU A 119 -8.53 2.09 20.81
C GLU A 119 -8.68 3.32 19.90
N LYS A 120 -8.28 3.20 18.64
CA LYS A 120 -8.27 4.34 17.72
C LYS A 120 -9.29 4.21 16.59
N LEU A 121 -9.41 3.01 15.97
CA LEU A 121 -10.24 2.84 14.78
C LEU A 121 -11.69 2.52 15.12
N ALA A 122 -11.95 1.49 15.91
CA ALA A 122 -13.30 1.05 16.25
C ALA A 122 -14.13 2.10 17.00
N PRO A 123 -13.54 2.95 17.89
CA PRO A 123 -14.31 3.99 18.57
C PRO A 123 -14.61 5.23 17.72
N LEU A 124 -14.09 5.33 16.51
CA LEU A 124 -14.36 6.48 15.63
C LEU A 124 -15.86 6.61 15.37
N GLU A 125 -16.35 7.83 15.52
CA GLU A 125 -17.74 8.15 15.16
C GLU A 125 -17.99 7.83 13.68
N GLY A 126 -19.04 7.09 13.40
CA GLY A 126 -19.40 6.60 12.07
C GLY A 126 -18.85 5.20 11.76
N VAL A 127 -17.97 4.64 12.55
CA VAL A 127 -17.56 3.24 12.44
C VAL A 127 -18.58 2.34 13.13
N GLN A 128 -19.15 1.41 12.39
CA GLN A 128 -20.13 0.44 12.89
C GLN A 128 -19.48 -0.85 13.35
N SER A 129 -18.56 -1.36 12.56
CA SER A 129 -17.79 -2.57 12.85
C SER A 129 -16.46 -2.59 12.12
N THR A 130 -15.53 -3.42 12.61
CA THR A 130 -14.24 -3.64 12.00
C THR A 130 -13.92 -5.13 11.94
N GLY A 131 -13.31 -5.57 10.85
CA GLY A 131 -12.75 -6.93 10.69
C GLY A 131 -11.25 -6.83 10.44
N THR A 132 -10.43 -7.53 11.22
CA THR A 132 -8.97 -7.48 11.11
C THR A 132 -8.41 -8.77 10.55
N HIS A 133 -7.62 -8.67 9.48
CA HIS A 133 -6.95 -9.78 8.82
C HIS A 133 -5.45 -9.52 8.78
N PHE A 134 -4.68 -10.32 9.51
CA PHE A 134 -3.22 -10.22 9.49
C PHE A 134 -2.64 -10.88 8.24
N VAL A 135 -1.70 -10.20 7.58
CA VAL A 135 -0.93 -10.78 6.50
C VAL A 135 0.07 -11.75 7.09
N LEU A 136 -0.12 -13.05 6.83
CA LEU A 136 0.76 -14.09 7.32
C LEU A 136 1.98 -14.27 6.42
N LYS A 137 1.83 -14.02 5.12
CA LYS A 137 2.90 -14.15 4.12
C LYS A 137 2.59 -13.32 2.90
N THR A 138 3.60 -12.63 2.40
CA THR A 138 3.52 -11.89 1.13
C THR A 138 4.17 -12.71 0.02
N TYR A 139 3.43 -13.02 -1.03
CA TYR A 139 3.93 -13.72 -2.21
C TYR A 139 4.31 -12.75 -3.33
N LYS A 140 3.55 -11.65 -3.47
CA LYS A 140 3.78 -10.62 -4.47
C LYS A 140 3.29 -9.26 -3.93
N MET A 141 4.05 -8.19 -4.17
CA MET A 141 3.67 -6.83 -3.80
C MET A 141 4.18 -5.86 -4.86
N HIS A 142 3.31 -4.94 -5.29
CA HIS A 142 3.62 -3.95 -6.33
C HIS A 142 4.29 -4.55 -7.59
N GLY A 143 3.76 -5.70 -8.07
CA GLY A 143 4.31 -6.39 -9.24
C GLY A 143 5.55 -7.26 -8.96
N HIS A 144 6.22 -7.09 -7.82
CA HIS A 144 7.43 -7.82 -7.47
C HIS A 144 7.11 -9.11 -6.70
N ILE A 145 7.71 -10.25 -7.13
CA ILE A 145 7.55 -11.56 -6.49
C ILE A 145 8.55 -11.67 -5.35
N PHE A 146 8.06 -12.07 -4.17
CA PHE A 146 8.91 -12.40 -3.03
C PHE A 146 9.30 -13.88 -3.13
N PRO A 147 10.60 -14.21 -3.30
CA PRO A 147 11.05 -15.57 -3.39
C PRO A 147 10.66 -16.34 -2.13
N GLN A 148 10.11 -17.52 -2.30
CA GLN A 148 9.83 -18.43 -1.20
C GLN A 148 11.13 -19.18 -0.91
N GLU A 149 11.61 -19.16 0.34
CA GLU A 149 12.65 -20.08 0.74
C GLU A 149 12.10 -21.50 0.58
N GLU A 150 12.78 -22.32 -0.21
CA GLU A 150 12.49 -23.74 -0.25
C GLU A 150 12.72 -24.28 1.16
N GLN A 151 11.64 -24.64 1.86
CA GLN A 151 11.79 -25.36 3.11
C GLN A 151 12.57 -26.64 2.82
N PRO A 152 13.71 -26.88 3.47
CA PRO A 152 14.47 -28.10 3.23
C PRO A 152 13.57 -29.29 3.56
N GLY A 153 13.19 -30.00 2.48
CA GLY A 153 12.65 -31.36 2.49
C GLY A 153 11.60 -31.70 3.52
N ARG A 154 10.30 -31.48 3.23
CA ARG A 154 9.32 -32.48 3.65
C ARG A 154 9.70 -33.78 2.92
N LEU A 155 10.21 -34.75 3.69
CA LEU A 155 10.40 -36.11 3.18
C LEU A 155 9.08 -36.59 2.55
N PRO A 156 9.10 -37.13 1.31
CA PRO A 156 7.91 -37.72 0.73
C PRO A 156 7.46 -38.85 1.63
N VAL A 157 6.27 -38.76 2.19
CA VAL A 157 5.64 -39.89 2.86
C VAL A 157 5.25 -40.86 1.75
N THR A 158 6.09 -41.87 1.52
CA THR A 158 5.76 -43.01 0.67
C THR A 158 4.84 -43.90 1.49
N LEU A 159 3.57 -44.03 1.06
CA LEU A 159 2.65 -45.06 1.51
C LEU A 159 2.99 -46.37 0.86
#